data_74a5c1f8774f9ba44fde24bf153a978e
#
_entry.id   74a5c1f8774f9ba44fde24bf153a978e
#
_cell.length_a   1.000
_cell.length_b   1.000
_cell.length_c   1.000
_cell.angle_alpha   90.00
_cell.angle_beta   90.00
_cell.angle_gamma   90.00
#
_symmetry.space_group_name_H-M   'P 1'
#
loop_
_entity.id
_entity.type
_entity.pdbx_description
1 polymer ?
#
loop_
_entity_poly.entity_id
_entity_poly.type
_entity_poly.pdbx_seq_one_letter_code
_entity_poly.pdbx_strand_id
1 'polypeptide(L)'
;MSKKVLMAVANYYTSPFQVGSHHYARAFEKLGYEVLFISNPISPIHKIFANSNELKERERIYKKGGESAGGIFYYVPYSLFTPQNKPFLSSNFVLNNWQNFTRPNLLNFIKKQGFGEVDILWFDSPLFGFLLDAIAYKKSILRIADYAKGFGAVSDAQFKAEINIANKVDTVIYTAKNLKEKYDQIKDKSKMKYVPNGIDLDFFKAADRSLPPQLEDIPEPRVIYVGAIHDWFDVDLVYYCAKNLSNYNFIIIGPEQKDLSLLKKLKNIHILGSIPYAKIPAFLYNSQVGIIPFNVKDYPDLVNSINPLKAYEYFAAGIPVVAINWQELKQLEDLVFLSNSKEDFILNIEKSVNSDKNRMDKAANFIKDNDWNAKIQKILNLLFYI
;
A
#
# COMPACT_ATOMS: atom_id res chain seq x y z
N MET A 1 17.34 24.40 -12.69
CA MET A 1 17.65 23.22 -11.84
C MET A 1 16.42 22.32 -11.82
N SER A 2 16.61 21.00 -11.91
CA SER A 2 15.51 20.04 -11.78
C SER A 2 14.91 20.11 -10.37
N LYS A 3 13.59 19.95 -10.28
CA LYS A 3 12.90 19.85 -8.97
C LYS A 3 13.23 18.52 -8.31
N LYS A 4 13.39 18.50 -6.99
CA LYS A 4 13.81 17.33 -6.23
C LYS A 4 12.82 16.94 -5.15
N VAL A 5 12.59 15.61 -5.01
CA VAL A 5 11.79 15.05 -3.93
C VAL A 5 12.62 13.99 -3.19
N LEU A 6 12.75 14.12 -1.88
CA LEU A 6 13.27 13.07 -1.00
C LEU A 6 12.10 12.36 -0.33
N MET A 7 11.90 11.09 -0.66
CA MET A 7 10.85 10.24 -0.09
C MET A 7 11.43 9.25 0.93
N ALA A 8 11.01 9.39 2.18
CA ALA A 8 11.37 8.51 3.29
C ALA A 8 10.20 7.56 3.60
N VAL A 9 10.32 6.30 3.19
CA VAL A 9 9.19 5.37 3.08
C VAL A 9 9.42 4.06 3.84
N ALA A 10 8.36 3.32 4.11
CA ALA A 10 8.47 2.04 4.81
C ALA A 10 8.95 0.92 3.87
N ASN A 11 8.35 0.79 2.69
CA ASN A 11 8.60 -0.29 1.73
C ASN A 11 9.79 0.03 0.80
N TYR A 12 10.48 -1.00 0.34
CA TYR A 12 11.56 -0.85 -0.66
C TYR A 12 10.98 -0.78 -2.08
N TYR A 13 11.67 -0.04 -2.98
CA TYR A 13 11.12 0.33 -4.29
C TYR A 13 10.80 -0.87 -5.20
N THR A 14 11.63 -1.91 -5.18
CA THR A 14 11.43 -3.13 -6.00
C THR A 14 10.52 -4.16 -5.33
N SER A 15 9.77 -3.75 -4.29
CA SER A 15 8.80 -4.63 -3.64
C SER A 15 7.77 -5.16 -4.65
N PRO A 16 7.44 -6.45 -4.62
CA PRO A 16 6.35 -6.99 -5.44
C PRO A 16 4.99 -6.38 -5.04
N PHE A 17 4.88 -5.84 -3.83
CA PHE A 17 3.71 -5.10 -3.37
C PHE A 17 3.88 -3.62 -3.62
N GLN A 18 3.18 -3.14 -4.63
CA GLN A 18 3.15 -1.73 -4.94
C GLN A 18 2.10 -1.03 -4.07
N VAL A 19 2.54 -0.09 -3.25
CA VAL A 19 1.68 0.74 -2.39
C VAL A 19 1.75 2.20 -2.83
N GLY A 20 0.93 3.07 -2.24
CA GLY A 20 0.83 4.49 -2.61
C GLY A 20 2.17 5.19 -2.79
N SER A 21 3.19 4.92 -1.95
CA SER A 21 4.52 5.54 -2.06
C SER A 21 5.19 5.28 -3.41
N HIS A 22 5.06 4.06 -3.96
CA HIS A 22 5.63 3.70 -5.27
C HIS A 22 4.95 4.47 -6.40
N HIS A 23 3.62 4.58 -6.33
CA HIS A 23 2.85 5.31 -7.33
C HIS A 23 3.14 6.81 -7.27
N TYR A 24 3.26 7.40 -6.07
CA TYR A 24 3.65 8.81 -5.93
C TYR A 24 5.07 9.06 -6.44
N ALA A 25 6.03 8.16 -6.20
CA ALA A 25 7.38 8.29 -6.74
C ALA A 25 7.37 8.36 -8.27
N ARG A 26 6.63 7.46 -8.93
CA ARG A 26 6.45 7.48 -10.39
C ARG A 26 5.69 8.71 -10.89
N ALA A 27 4.69 9.16 -10.15
CA ALA A 27 3.96 10.38 -10.51
C ALA A 27 4.84 11.63 -10.41
N PHE A 28 5.72 11.75 -9.41
CA PHE A 28 6.72 12.80 -9.34
C PHE A 28 7.70 12.74 -10.50
N GLU A 29 8.19 11.56 -10.83
CA GLU A 29 9.12 11.35 -11.95
C GLU A 29 8.47 11.74 -13.28
N LYS A 30 7.24 11.34 -13.55
CA LYS A 30 6.46 11.76 -14.74
C LYS A 30 6.31 13.30 -14.84
N LEU A 31 6.32 14.01 -13.72
CA LEU A 31 6.30 15.48 -13.67
C LEU A 31 7.69 16.12 -13.76
N GLY A 32 8.73 15.35 -14.03
CA GLY A 32 10.11 15.83 -14.19
C GLY A 32 10.86 16.10 -12.88
N TYR A 33 10.39 15.58 -11.75
CA TYR A 33 11.16 15.62 -10.52
C TYR A 33 12.22 14.50 -10.50
N GLU A 34 13.41 14.84 -10.01
CA GLU A 34 14.37 13.83 -9.54
C GLU A 34 13.88 13.31 -8.18
N VAL A 35 13.77 11.97 -8.03
CA VAL A 35 13.25 11.36 -6.83
C VAL A 35 14.34 10.52 -6.16
N LEU A 36 14.62 10.79 -4.88
CA LEU A 36 15.37 9.89 -4.01
C LEU A 36 14.40 9.14 -3.10
N PHE A 37 14.25 7.82 -3.34
CA PHE A 37 13.36 6.95 -2.60
C PHE A 37 14.17 6.12 -1.57
N ILE A 38 14.08 6.49 -0.30
CA ILE A 38 14.80 5.80 0.79
C ILE A 38 13.81 4.97 1.60
N SER A 39 14.03 3.67 1.64
CA SER A 39 13.20 2.75 2.42
C SER A 39 13.72 2.55 3.84
N ASN A 40 12.89 1.95 4.70
CA ASN A 40 13.30 1.57 6.05
C ASN A 40 14.63 0.78 6.03
N PRO A 41 15.49 0.96 7.05
CA PRO A 41 16.80 0.31 7.08
C PRO A 41 16.71 -1.20 7.30
N ILE A 42 17.75 -1.92 6.86
CA ILE A 42 18.03 -3.30 7.26
C ILE A 42 19.16 -3.32 8.31
N SER A 43 19.25 -4.42 9.07
CA SER A 43 20.26 -4.61 10.12
C SER A 43 20.66 -6.07 10.24
N PRO A 44 21.77 -6.40 10.93
CA PRO A 44 22.17 -7.79 11.20
C PRO A 44 21.07 -8.61 11.87
N ILE A 45 20.25 -7.97 12.70
CA ILE A 45 19.15 -8.62 13.43
C ILE A 45 18.10 -9.21 12.47
N HIS A 46 17.83 -8.55 11.36
CA HIS A 46 16.91 -9.10 10.35
C HIS A 46 17.37 -10.46 9.81
N LYS A 47 18.70 -10.68 9.69
CA LYS A 47 19.28 -11.95 9.23
C LYS A 47 19.06 -13.10 10.19
N ILE A 48 18.99 -12.79 11.49
CA ILE A 48 18.80 -13.81 12.53
C ILE A 48 17.36 -14.34 12.52
N PHE A 49 16.39 -13.47 12.20
CA PHE A 49 14.97 -13.76 12.32
C PHE A 49 14.25 -14.03 11.00
N ALA A 50 14.85 -13.69 9.86
CA ALA A 50 14.20 -13.83 8.56
C ALA A 50 15.23 -14.09 7.44
N ASN A 51 15.13 -15.26 6.81
CA ASN A 51 15.82 -15.53 5.55
C ASN A 51 14.81 -15.45 4.38
N SER A 52 14.19 -14.26 4.22
CA SER A 52 13.17 -14.03 3.19
C SER A 52 13.79 -13.52 1.88
N ASN A 53 13.11 -13.76 0.76
CA ASN A 53 13.50 -13.18 -0.53
C ASN A 53 13.47 -11.64 -0.49
N GLU A 54 12.58 -11.08 0.31
CA GLU A 54 12.51 -9.63 0.58
C GLU A 54 13.83 -9.12 1.18
N LEU A 55 14.33 -9.76 2.24
CA LEU A 55 15.57 -9.34 2.88
C LEU A 55 16.76 -9.46 1.93
N LYS A 56 16.82 -10.54 1.13
CA LYS A 56 17.88 -10.72 0.11
C LYS A 56 17.87 -9.59 -0.92
N GLU A 57 16.69 -9.20 -1.39
CA GLU A 57 16.55 -8.11 -2.35
C GLU A 57 16.96 -6.76 -1.75
N ARG A 58 16.53 -6.46 -0.52
CA ARG A 58 16.92 -5.25 0.20
C ARG A 58 18.44 -5.19 0.45
N GLU A 59 19.08 -6.33 0.78
CA GLU A 59 20.53 -6.43 0.89
C GLU A 59 21.24 -6.22 -0.45
N ARG A 60 20.67 -6.72 -1.54
CA ARG A 60 21.20 -6.54 -2.89
C ARG A 60 21.25 -5.05 -3.24
N ILE A 61 20.14 -4.32 -3.00
CA ILE A 61 20.07 -2.87 -3.23
C ILE A 61 21.10 -2.12 -2.37
N TYR A 62 21.20 -2.45 -1.09
CA TYR A 62 22.21 -1.89 -0.19
C TYR A 62 23.63 -2.10 -0.72
N LYS A 63 24.00 -3.36 -1.05
CA LYS A 63 25.36 -3.71 -1.50
C LYS A 63 25.75 -3.02 -2.81
N LYS A 64 24.81 -2.74 -3.69
CA LYS A 64 25.03 -1.95 -4.92
C LYS A 64 25.16 -0.45 -4.65
N GLY A 65 24.90 0.02 -3.45
CA GLY A 65 24.88 1.46 -3.14
C GLY A 65 23.69 2.20 -3.68
N GLY A 66 22.57 1.50 -3.91
CA GLY A 66 21.36 1.99 -4.55
C GLY A 66 21.29 1.67 -6.05
N GLU A 67 20.15 1.91 -6.66
CA GLU A 67 19.89 1.69 -8.09
C GLU A 67 18.91 2.75 -8.61
N SER A 68 18.86 2.90 -9.93
CA SER A 68 17.94 3.83 -10.59
C SER A 68 16.93 3.10 -11.46
N ALA A 69 15.71 3.65 -11.51
CA ALA A 69 14.68 3.31 -12.46
C ALA A 69 14.11 4.63 -13.01
N GLY A 70 14.48 4.99 -14.26
CA GLY A 70 14.19 6.33 -14.80
C GLY A 70 14.81 7.43 -13.93
N GLY A 71 14.02 8.44 -13.60
CA GLY A 71 14.40 9.57 -12.73
C GLY A 71 14.31 9.27 -11.23
N ILE A 72 14.07 8.00 -10.83
CA ILE A 72 13.95 7.57 -9.44
C ILE A 72 15.21 6.82 -9.04
N PHE A 73 15.99 7.37 -8.09
CA PHE A 73 17.07 6.66 -7.43
C PHE A 73 16.56 6.08 -6.10
N TYR A 74 16.69 4.78 -5.90
CA TYR A 74 16.20 4.10 -4.69
C TYR A 74 17.31 3.43 -3.90
N TYR A 75 17.18 3.51 -2.56
CA TYR A 75 18.19 3.04 -1.63
C TYR A 75 17.60 2.39 -0.39
N VAL A 76 18.26 1.35 0.10
CA VAL A 76 17.99 0.69 1.39
C VAL A 76 19.16 0.92 2.32
N PRO A 77 19.03 1.71 3.39
CA PRO A 77 20.10 1.90 4.36
C PRO A 77 20.38 0.61 5.15
N TYR A 78 21.65 0.42 5.49
CA TYR A 78 22.08 -0.59 6.47
C TYR A 78 22.50 0.10 7.76
N SER A 79 21.93 -0.33 8.89
CA SER A 79 22.27 0.18 10.22
C SER A 79 22.57 -0.99 11.16
N LEU A 80 23.48 -0.78 12.12
CA LEU A 80 23.77 -1.80 13.14
C LEU A 80 22.55 -2.09 14.03
N PHE A 81 21.74 -1.07 14.28
CA PHE A 81 20.50 -1.17 15.04
C PHE A 81 19.36 -0.53 14.24
N THR A 82 18.20 -1.18 14.21
CA THR A 82 16.99 -0.65 13.56
C THR A 82 15.84 -0.66 14.55
N PRO A 83 14.97 0.38 14.55
CA PRO A 83 13.78 0.38 15.37
C PRO A 83 12.86 -0.78 15.02
N GLN A 84 12.51 -1.59 16.02
CA GLN A 84 11.60 -2.75 15.89
C GLN A 84 10.76 -2.85 17.15
N ASN A 85 9.58 -3.47 17.07
CA ASN A 85 8.74 -3.75 18.25
C ASN A 85 9.29 -4.94 19.06
N LYS A 86 10.51 -4.78 19.60
CA LYS A 86 11.23 -5.76 20.45
C LYS A 86 11.92 -5.04 21.60
N PRO A 87 12.20 -5.73 22.73
CA PRO A 87 12.94 -5.14 23.84
C PRO A 87 14.21 -4.44 23.35
N PHE A 88 14.56 -3.29 23.95
CA PHE A 88 15.64 -2.37 23.56
C PHE A 88 15.44 -1.70 22.19
N LEU A 89 15.08 -2.43 21.13
CA LEU A 89 14.93 -1.90 19.76
C LEU A 89 13.67 -1.03 19.60
N SER A 90 12.69 -1.15 20.49
CA SER A 90 11.52 -0.26 20.56
C SER A 90 11.77 1.04 21.35
N SER A 91 12.98 1.23 21.89
CA SER A 91 13.32 2.39 22.72
C SER A 91 13.41 3.68 21.90
N ASN A 92 13.11 4.81 22.56
CA ASN A 92 13.30 6.14 21.98
C ASN A 92 14.77 6.38 21.59
N PHE A 93 15.73 5.78 22.30
CA PHE A 93 17.15 5.90 21.96
C PHE A 93 17.43 5.33 20.57
N VAL A 94 17.01 4.09 20.31
CA VAL A 94 17.21 3.45 18.99
C VAL A 94 16.45 4.21 17.91
N LEU A 95 15.19 4.58 18.17
CA LEU A 95 14.35 5.32 17.22
C LEU A 95 14.96 6.66 16.78
N ASN A 96 15.57 7.39 17.72
CA ASN A 96 16.12 8.72 17.45
C ASN A 96 17.59 8.71 16.98
N ASN A 97 18.28 7.58 17.05
CA ASN A 97 19.72 7.52 16.80
C ASN A 97 20.16 6.48 15.75
N TRP A 98 19.27 5.61 15.25
CA TRP A 98 19.63 4.53 14.32
C TRP A 98 20.39 5.02 13.09
N GLN A 99 20.11 6.23 12.61
CA GLN A 99 20.76 6.86 11.45
C GLN A 99 22.25 7.10 11.67
N ASN A 100 22.69 7.27 12.94
CA ASN A 100 24.10 7.46 13.29
C ASN A 100 24.92 6.17 13.16
N PHE A 101 24.24 5.02 13.15
CA PHE A 101 24.85 3.69 13.04
C PHE A 101 24.77 3.12 11.63
N THR A 102 24.44 3.95 10.63
CA THR A 102 24.37 3.52 9.22
C THR A 102 25.75 3.43 8.57
N ARG A 103 25.90 2.52 7.62
CA ARG A 103 27.11 2.34 6.81
C ARG A 103 26.70 2.24 5.33
N PRO A 104 27.10 3.19 4.47
CA PRO A 104 27.72 4.49 4.78
C PRO A 104 26.81 5.39 5.66
N ASN A 105 27.36 6.47 6.22
CA ASN A 105 26.58 7.46 6.94
C ASN A 105 25.45 7.99 6.04
N LEU A 106 24.20 7.84 6.48
CA LEU A 106 23.03 8.09 5.64
C LEU A 106 22.90 9.55 5.19
N LEU A 107 23.17 10.52 6.08
CA LEU A 107 23.08 11.94 5.72
C LEU A 107 24.14 12.35 4.70
N ASN A 108 25.38 11.86 4.87
CA ASN A 108 26.45 12.08 3.90
C ASN A 108 26.10 11.44 2.55
N PHE A 109 25.52 10.25 2.57
CA PHE A 109 25.06 9.57 1.36
C PHE A 109 23.99 10.40 0.64
N ILE A 110 22.94 10.85 1.33
CA ILE A 110 21.87 11.70 0.76
C ILE A 110 22.46 12.98 0.12
N LYS A 111 23.36 13.66 0.84
CA LYS A 111 24.02 14.88 0.33
C LYS A 111 24.89 14.59 -0.89
N LYS A 112 25.64 13.46 -0.90
CA LYS A 112 26.47 13.04 -2.04
C LYS A 112 25.63 12.72 -3.29
N GLN A 113 24.40 12.20 -3.11
CA GLN A 113 23.44 12.01 -4.21
C GLN A 113 22.81 13.32 -4.70
N GLY A 114 23.17 14.47 -4.12
CA GLY A 114 22.64 15.77 -4.52
C GLY A 114 21.31 16.15 -3.90
N PHE A 115 20.87 15.46 -2.83
CA PHE A 115 19.61 15.69 -2.12
C PHE A 115 19.80 16.36 -0.73
N GLY A 116 20.86 17.12 -0.56
CA GLY A 116 21.08 17.96 0.63
C GLY A 116 20.11 19.14 0.73
N GLU A 117 19.52 19.53 -0.40
CA GLU A 117 18.43 20.50 -0.53
C GLU A 117 17.40 19.94 -1.52
N VAL A 118 16.09 19.99 -1.17
CA VAL A 118 15.00 19.45 -1.98
C VAL A 118 13.80 20.39 -2.02
N ASP A 119 12.98 20.26 -3.06
CA ASP A 119 11.72 21.02 -3.13
C ASP A 119 10.68 20.42 -2.19
N ILE A 120 10.63 19.06 -2.08
CA ILE A 120 9.67 18.35 -1.25
C ILE A 120 10.41 17.30 -0.42
N LEU A 121 10.14 17.32 0.90
CA LEU A 121 10.52 16.27 1.83
C LEU A 121 9.27 15.48 2.19
N TRP A 122 9.20 14.20 1.74
CA TRP A 122 8.03 13.33 1.85
C TRP A 122 8.26 12.21 2.87
N PHE A 123 7.30 11.99 3.75
CA PHE A 123 7.32 10.93 4.75
C PHE A 123 6.15 9.95 4.57
N ASP A 124 6.47 8.67 4.53
CA ASP A 124 5.57 7.51 4.65
C ASP A 124 6.10 6.54 5.73
N SER A 125 7.11 6.96 6.50
CA SER A 125 7.70 6.17 7.58
C SER A 125 8.06 7.06 8.77
N PRO A 126 7.69 6.65 10.00
CA PRO A 126 8.02 7.40 11.21
C PRO A 126 9.51 7.40 11.58
N LEU A 127 10.32 6.54 10.94
CA LEU A 127 11.73 6.36 11.29
C LEU A 127 12.62 7.54 10.87
N PHE A 128 12.17 8.36 9.94
CA PHE A 128 13.02 9.37 9.28
C PHE A 128 12.77 10.81 9.77
N GLY A 129 12.11 11.00 10.90
CA GLY A 129 11.80 12.33 11.43
C GLY A 129 13.01 13.27 11.58
N PHE A 130 14.23 12.73 11.77
CA PHE A 130 15.47 13.49 11.84
C PHE A 130 15.80 14.26 10.54
N LEU A 131 15.24 13.87 9.41
CA LEU A 131 15.43 14.56 8.13
C LEU A 131 14.85 15.97 8.13
N LEU A 132 13.82 16.24 8.94
CA LEU A 132 13.24 17.58 9.09
C LEU A 132 14.27 18.62 9.60
N ASP A 133 15.24 18.17 10.38
CA ASP A 133 16.26 19.03 10.96
C ASP A 133 17.61 18.94 10.19
N ALA A 134 17.77 17.96 9.29
CA ALA A 134 19.06 17.62 8.65
C ALA A 134 19.15 17.96 7.16
N ILE A 135 18.01 18.14 6.47
CA ILE A 135 17.92 18.43 5.03
C ILE A 135 17.21 19.77 4.84
N ALA A 136 17.70 20.61 3.94
CA ALA A 136 17.00 21.82 3.53
C ALA A 136 15.84 21.45 2.58
N TYR A 137 14.64 21.99 2.80
CA TYR A 137 13.48 21.72 1.97
C TYR A 137 12.58 22.96 1.84
N LYS A 138 11.82 23.03 0.72
CA LYS A 138 10.82 24.10 0.56
C LYS A 138 9.49 23.75 1.20
N LYS A 139 9.06 22.50 1.06
CA LYS A 139 7.82 21.97 1.61
C LYS A 139 8.02 20.56 2.16
N SER A 140 7.27 20.23 3.20
CA SER A 140 7.29 18.93 3.85
C SER A 140 5.89 18.33 3.98
N ILE A 141 5.79 17.02 3.80
CA ILE A 141 4.52 16.31 3.82
C ILE A 141 4.67 14.96 4.51
N LEU A 142 3.69 14.61 5.34
CA LEU A 142 3.50 13.25 5.86
C LEU A 142 2.26 12.63 5.22
N ARG A 143 2.39 11.41 4.70
CA ARG A 143 1.27 10.60 4.27
C ARG A 143 0.93 9.54 5.31
N ILE A 144 -0.30 9.58 5.83
CA ILE A 144 -0.88 8.56 6.71
C ILE A 144 -1.75 7.66 5.85
N ALA A 145 -1.23 6.45 5.54
CA ALA A 145 -1.90 5.49 4.65
C ALA A 145 -2.97 4.69 5.38
N ASP A 146 -2.67 4.24 6.60
CA ASP A 146 -3.49 3.37 7.42
C ASP A 146 -3.30 3.72 8.90
N TYR A 147 -4.14 3.17 9.78
CA TYR A 147 -3.94 3.33 11.22
C TYR A 147 -2.80 2.44 11.72
N ALA A 148 -1.63 3.04 11.93
CA ALA A 148 -0.40 2.32 12.26
C ALA A 148 -0.54 1.37 13.48
N LYS A 149 -1.23 1.79 14.54
CA LYS A 149 -1.49 0.94 15.72
C LYS A 149 -2.40 -0.26 15.42
N GLY A 150 -3.23 -0.19 14.40
CA GLY A 150 -4.14 -1.28 14.00
C GLY A 150 -3.40 -2.54 13.51
N PHE A 151 -2.15 -2.40 13.06
CA PHE A 151 -1.34 -3.55 12.64
C PHE A 151 -0.69 -4.34 13.79
N GLY A 152 -0.76 -3.85 15.04
CA GLY A 152 -0.17 -4.52 16.20
C GLY A 152 1.38 -4.60 16.21
N ALA A 153 2.02 -4.30 15.09
CA ALA A 153 3.48 -4.38 14.92
C ALA A 153 4.21 -3.06 15.21
N VAL A 154 3.47 -1.96 15.34
CA VAL A 154 4.01 -0.61 15.57
C VAL A 154 4.08 -0.33 17.07
N SER A 155 5.27 0.01 17.56
CA SER A 155 5.46 0.39 18.97
C SER A 155 4.86 1.78 19.26
N ASP A 156 4.55 2.04 20.54
CA ASP A 156 4.10 3.37 20.97
C ASP A 156 5.12 4.46 20.66
N ALA A 157 6.43 4.14 20.71
CA ALA A 157 7.49 5.07 20.35
C ALA A 157 7.44 5.44 18.86
N GLN A 158 7.21 4.47 17.97
CA GLN A 158 7.05 4.72 16.54
C GLN A 158 5.79 5.53 16.23
N PHE A 159 4.67 5.23 16.88
CA PHE A 159 3.44 6.03 16.73
C PHE A 159 3.64 7.48 17.21
N LYS A 160 4.29 7.68 18.37
CA LYS A 160 4.66 9.01 18.84
C LYS A 160 5.58 9.75 17.89
N ALA A 161 6.52 9.05 17.24
CA ALA A 161 7.40 9.65 16.22
C ALA A 161 6.59 10.10 14.98
N GLU A 162 5.60 9.32 14.54
CA GLU A 162 4.71 9.71 13.45
C GLU A 162 3.91 10.97 13.82
N ILE A 163 3.35 11.04 15.03
CA ILE A 163 2.67 12.25 15.54
C ILE A 163 3.63 13.45 15.60
N ASN A 164 4.90 13.24 16.01
CA ASN A 164 5.89 14.31 16.05
C ASN A 164 6.21 14.84 14.63
N ILE A 165 6.37 13.95 13.65
CA ILE A 165 6.52 14.36 12.25
C ILE A 165 5.27 15.12 11.80
N ALA A 166 4.08 14.55 12.05
CA ALA A 166 2.81 15.16 11.70
C ALA A 166 2.66 16.58 12.26
N ASN A 167 3.13 16.85 13.47
CA ASN A 167 3.07 18.18 14.08
C ASN A 167 4.09 19.17 13.48
N LYS A 168 5.19 18.69 12.87
CA LYS A 168 6.26 19.52 12.31
C LYS A 168 6.08 19.85 10.82
N VAL A 169 5.57 18.90 10.00
CA VAL A 169 5.42 19.08 8.56
C VAL A 169 4.41 20.16 8.17
N ASP A 170 4.55 20.70 6.95
CA ASP A 170 3.61 21.70 6.42
C ASP A 170 2.22 21.11 6.14
N THR A 171 2.17 19.87 5.63
CA THR A 171 0.92 19.21 5.24
C THR A 171 0.91 17.75 5.69
N VAL A 172 -0.24 17.29 6.15
CA VAL A 172 -0.51 15.86 6.41
C VAL A 172 -1.60 15.41 5.45
N ILE A 173 -1.34 14.42 4.62
CA ILE A 173 -2.37 13.75 3.83
C ILE A 173 -2.76 12.43 4.45
N TYR A 174 -4.04 12.08 4.40
CA TYR A 174 -4.55 10.82 4.93
C TYR A 174 -5.53 10.17 3.95
N THR A 175 -5.53 8.83 3.91
CA THR A 175 -6.22 8.07 2.84
C THR A 175 -7.63 7.67 3.19
N ALA A 176 -7.97 7.50 4.47
CA ALA A 176 -9.29 7.12 4.95
C ALA A 176 -9.87 8.16 5.92
N LYS A 177 -11.16 8.45 5.81
CA LYS A 177 -11.79 9.58 6.55
C LYS A 177 -11.63 9.47 8.06
N ASN A 178 -11.77 8.27 8.63
CA ASN A 178 -11.66 8.06 10.06
C ASN A 178 -10.22 8.21 10.61
N LEU A 179 -9.20 8.22 9.76
CA LEU A 179 -7.83 8.48 10.20
C LEU A 179 -7.69 9.87 10.84
N LYS A 180 -8.48 10.86 10.40
CA LYS A 180 -8.45 12.20 10.99
C LYS A 180 -8.81 12.19 12.49
N GLU A 181 -9.73 11.33 12.90
CA GLU A 181 -10.16 11.17 14.29
C GLU A 181 -9.16 10.33 15.09
N LYS A 182 -8.63 9.25 14.49
CA LYS A 182 -7.64 8.37 15.13
C LYS A 182 -6.29 9.05 15.41
N TYR A 183 -5.98 10.12 14.69
CA TYR A 183 -4.80 10.95 14.87
C TYR A 183 -5.12 12.25 15.61
N ASP A 184 -5.90 12.17 16.69
CA ASP A 184 -6.37 13.29 17.52
C ASP A 184 -5.24 14.12 18.15
N GLN A 185 -4.06 13.51 18.38
CA GLN A 185 -2.85 14.13 18.92
C GLN A 185 -2.16 15.11 17.96
N ILE A 186 -2.56 15.16 16.68
CA ILE A 186 -2.10 16.21 15.75
C ILE A 186 -2.75 17.52 16.15
N LYS A 187 -1.93 18.50 16.55
CA LYS A 187 -2.38 19.77 17.14
C LYS A 187 -3.14 20.64 16.13
N ASP A 188 -2.59 20.80 14.93
CA ASP A 188 -3.21 21.58 13.87
C ASP A 188 -3.91 20.66 12.86
N LYS A 189 -5.24 20.54 13.00
CA LYS A 189 -6.07 19.74 12.08
C LYS A 189 -6.30 20.43 10.72
N SER A 190 -6.00 21.71 10.58
CA SER A 190 -6.21 22.44 9.31
C SER A 190 -5.27 21.94 8.21
N LYS A 191 -4.08 21.48 8.57
CA LYS A 191 -3.10 20.93 7.64
C LYS A 191 -3.37 19.49 7.23
N MET A 192 -4.35 18.81 7.87
CA MET A 192 -4.77 17.46 7.49
C MET A 192 -5.71 17.50 6.29
N LYS A 193 -5.29 16.92 5.18
CA LYS A 193 -6.04 16.91 3.91
C LYS A 193 -6.39 15.47 3.50
N TYR A 194 -7.65 15.23 3.20
CA TYR A 194 -8.11 13.94 2.70
C TYR A 194 -7.69 13.73 1.24
N VAL A 195 -6.85 12.75 1.01
CA VAL A 195 -6.37 12.33 -0.31
C VAL A 195 -6.41 10.80 -0.36
N PRO A 196 -7.54 10.20 -0.78
CA PRO A 196 -7.65 8.76 -0.88
C PRO A 196 -6.67 8.18 -1.90
N ASN A 197 -6.47 6.88 -1.86
CA ASN A 197 -5.64 6.17 -2.82
C ASN A 197 -6.11 6.40 -4.25
N GLY A 198 -5.31 6.01 -5.22
CA GLY A 198 -5.57 6.16 -6.64
C GLY A 198 -5.22 4.90 -7.41
N ILE A 199 -5.21 5.03 -8.73
CA ILE A 199 -4.89 3.98 -9.70
C ILE A 199 -3.90 4.50 -10.75
N ASP A 200 -3.08 3.64 -11.32
CA ASP A 200 -2.27 3.92 -12.50
C ASP A 200 -3.02 3.43 -13.74
N LEU A 201 -3.87 4.30 -14.29
CA LEU A 201 -4.70 3.96 -15.43
C LEU A 201 -3.89 3.62 -16.69
N ASP A 202 -2.77 4.30 -16.90
CA ASP A 202 -1.91 4.05 -18.06
C ASP A 202 -1.32 2.64 -17.99
N PHE A 203 -0.89 2.23 -16.78
CA PHE A 203 -0.38 0.88 -16.53
C PHE A 203 -1.44 -0.19 -16.83
N PHE A 204 -2.68 -0.02 -16.36
CA PHE A 204 -3.76 -0.96 -16.64
C PHE A 204 -4.15 -0.99 -18.12
N LYS A 205 -4.23 0.16 -18.80
CA LYS A 205 -4.55 0.23 -20.24
C LYS A 205 -3.51 -0.45 -21.11
N ALA A 206 -2.23 -0.32 -20.76
CA ALA A 206 -1.10 -0.90 -21.51
C ALA A 206 -0.84 -2.37 -21.19
N ALA A 207 -1.49 -2.93 -20.16
CA ALA A 207 -1.23 -4.28 -19.69
C ALA A 207 -1.74 -5.35 -20.69
N ASP A 208 -1.03 -6.47 -20.70
CA ASP A 208 -1.45 -7.67 -21.41
C ASP A 208 -2.80 -8.19 -20.86
N ARG A 209 -3.70 -8.58 -21.78
CA ARG A 209 -5.03 -9.13 -21.48
C ARG A 209 -5.15 -10.61 -21.81
N SER A 210 -4.07 -11.23 -22.27
CA SER A 210 -4.05 -12.66 -22.58
C SER A 210 -4.38 -13.49 -21.34
N LEU A 211 -4.97 -14.66 -21.54
CA LEU A 211 -5.24 -15.60 -20.44
C LEU A 211 -3.92 -16.08 -19.85
N PRO A 212 -3.66 -15.86 -18.54
CA PRO A 212 -2.47 -16.38 -17.90
C PRO A 212 -2.45 -17.92 -17.89
N PRO A 213 -1.29 -18.56 -18.13
CA PRO A 213 -1.20 -20.02 -18.12
C PRO A 213 -1.73 -20.68 -16.86
N GLN A 214 -1.63 -20.00 -15.71
CA GLN A 214 -2.15 -20.51 -14.44
C GLN A 214 -3.69 -20.54 -14.37
N LEU A 215 -4.38 -19.90 -15.32
CA LEU A 215 -5.84 -19.88 -15.41
C LEU A 215 -6.41 -20.77 -16.54
N GLU A 216 -5.56 -21.38 -17.38
CA GLU A 216 -6.03 -22.17 -18.54
C GLU A 216 -6.94 -23.32 -18.16
N ASP A 217 -6.62 -24.04 -17.07
CA ASP A 217 -7.40 -25.18 -16.58
C ASP A 217 -8.44 -24.80 -15.52
N ILE A 218 -8.63 -23.50 -15.23
CA ILE A 218 -9.58 -23.03 -14.24
C ILE A 218 -10.79 -22.41 -14.97
N PRO A 219 -11.96 -23.07 -14.98
CA PRO A 219 -13.11 -22.58 -15.71
C PRO A 219 -13.72 -21.32 -15.07
N GLU A 220 -14.48 -20.56 -15.85
CA GLU A 220 -15.32 -19.46 -15.38
C GLU A 220 -16.60 -19.98 -14.71
N PRO A 221 -17.25 -19.21 -13.80
CA PRO A 221 -16.81 -17.87 -13.35
C PRO A 221 -15.63 -17.92 -12.35
N ARG A 222 -14.70 -16.99 -12.50
CA ARG A 222 -13.53 -16.82 -11.61
C ARG A 222 -13.76 -15.63 -10.68
N VAL A 223 -13.70 -15.89 -9.37
CA VAL A 223 -13.79 -14.90 -8.29
C VAL A 223 -12.38 -14.68 -7.76
N ILE A 224 -11.86 -13.45 -7.88
CA ILE A 224 -10.44 -13.19 -7.60
C ILE A 224 -10.21 -12.31 -6.38
N TYR A 225 -9.22 -12.68 -5.57
CA TYR A 225 -8.59 -11.83 -4.56
C TYR A 225 -7.12 -11.62 -4.90
N VAL A 226 -6.67 -10.36 -4.87
CA VAL A 226 -5.25 -10.00 -5.02
C VAL A 226 -4.82 -9.17 -3.83
N GLY A 227 -3.77 -9.60 -3.12
CA GLY A 227 -3.18 -8.86 -2.01
C GLY A 227 -2.61 -9.73 -0.91
N ALA A 228 -2.01 -9.10 0.12
CA ALA A 228 -1.48 -9.83 1.27
C ALA A 228 -2.58 -10.66 1.97
N ILE A 229 -2.27 -11.92 2.22
CA ILE A 229 -3.12 -12.85 2.96
C ILE A 229 -2.60 -12.85 4.40
N HIS A 230 -3.03 -11.84 5.13
CA HIS A 230 -2.61 -11.59 6.51
C HIS A 230 -3.79 -11.78 7.48
N ASP A 231 -3.62 -11.45 8.76
CA ASP A 231 -4.61 -11.64 9.82
C ASP A 231 -6.01 -11.08 9.48
N TRP A 232 -6.07 -9.93 8.82
CA TRP A 232 -7.34 -9.29 8.40
C TRP A 232 -8.01 -9.93 7.18
N PHE A 233 -7.40 -10.90 6.51
CA PHE A 233 -8.05 -11.68 5.47
C PHE A 233 -8.95 -12.74 6.12
N ASP A 234 -10.23 -12.76 5.78
CA ASP A 234 -11.23 -13.67 6.35
C ASP A 234 -11.24 -15.00 5.60
N VAL A 235 -10.46 -15.97 6.12
CA VAL A 235 -10.36 -17.33 5.59
C VAL A 235 -11.70 -18.05 5.68
N ASP A 236 -12.45 -17.87 6.79
CA ASP A 236 -13.72 -18.55 7.02
C ASP A 236 -14.80 -18.04 6.06
N LEU A 237 -14.84 -16.75 5.77
CA LEU A 237 -15.74 -16.17 4.78
C LEU A 237 -15.46 -16.74 3.38
N VAL A 238 -14.19 -16.77 2.96
CA VAL A 238 -13.81 -17.31 1.64
C VAL A 238 -14.14 -18.80 1.55
N TYR A 239 -13.85 -19.58 2.60
CA TYR A 239 -14.23 -20.99 2.66
C TYR A 239 -15.75 -21.18 2.55
N TYR A 240 -16.51 -20.37 3.31
CA TYR A 240 -17.97 -20.43 3.29
C TYR A 240 -18.53 -20.12 1.88
N CYS A 241 -18.02 -19.09 1.23
CA CYS A 241 -18.42 -18.74 -0.13
C CYS A 241 -18.09 -19.87 -1.14
N ALA A 242 -16.85 -20.35 -1.13
CA ALA A 242 -16.44 -21.38 -2.07
C ALA A 242 -17.17 -22.73 -1.87
N LYS A 243 -17.52 -23.07 -0.63
CA LYS A 243 -18.31 -24.26 -0.30
C LYS A 243 -19.73 -24.18 -0.85
N ASN A 244 -20.36 -22.99 -0.80
CA ASN A 244 -21.75 -22.79 -1.25
C ASN A 244 -21.84 -22.45 -2.74
N LEU A 245 -20.80 -21.93 -3.34
CA LEU A 245 -20.69 -21.60 -4.77
C LEU A 245 -19.77 -22.61 -5.47
N SER A 246 -20.12 -23.88 -5.46
CA SER A 246 -19.27 -24.98 -5.97
C SER A 246 -18.99 -24.92 -7.46
N ASN A 247 -19.78 -24.18 -8.22
CA ASN A 247 -19.63 -23.90 -9.66
C ASN A 247 -18.82 -22.64 -9.97
N TYR A 248 -18.31 -21.92 -8.93
CA TYR A 248 -17.42 -20.78 -9.06
C TYR A 248 -15.99 -21.16 -8.66
N ASN A 249 -15.00 -20.62 -9.31
CA ASN A 249 -13.60 -20.85 -8.98
C ASN A 249 -13.00 -19.63 -8.29
N PHE A 250 -12.43 -19.83 -7.11
CA PHE A 250 -11.85 -18.77 -6.28
C PHE A 250 -10.33 -18.73 -6.48
N ILE A 251 -9.84 -17.62 -7.04
CA ILE A 251 -8.43 -17.38 -7.33
C ILE A 251 -7.85 -16.50 -6.24
N ILE A 252 -6.87 -16.98 -5.48
CA ILE A 252 -6.25 -16.24 -4.38
C ILE A 252 -4.80 -15.97 -4.72
N ILE A 253 -4.44 -14.69 -4.88
CA ILE A 253 -3.10 -14.23 -5.24
C ILE A 253 -2.53 -13.35 -4.14
N GLY A 254 -1.37 -13.71 -3.64
CA GLY A 254 -0.62 -12.93 -2.65
C GLY A 254 0.28 -13.79 -1.76
N PRO A 255 1.13 -13.18 -0.92
CA PRO A 255 1.96 -13.90 0.03
C PRO A 255 1.09 -14.50 1.13
N GLU A 256 1.34 -15.78 1.40
CA GLU A 256 0.68 -16.52 2.47
C GLU A 256 1.35 -16.17 3.81
N GLN A 257 0.77 -15.28 4.59
CA GLN A 257 1.21 -14.90 5.94
C GLN A 257 0.22 -15.38 7.02
N LYS A 258 -0.79 -16.15 6.61
CA LYS A 258 -1.81 -16.77 7.45
C LYS A 258 -2.01 -18.22 7.03
N ASP A 259 -2.44 -19.09 7.93
CA ASP A 259 -2.76 -20.47 7.60
C ASP A 259 -3.97 -20.57 6.65
N LEU A 260 -3.76 -21.20 5.50
CA LEU A 260 -4.76 -21.44 4.46
C LEU A 260 -5.16 -22.91 4.33
N SER A 261 -4.81 -23.74 5.31
CA SER A 261 -5.11 -25.20 5.28
C SER A 261 -6.61 -25.48 5.11
N LEU A 262 -7.47 -24.62 5.65
CA LEU A 262 -8.92 -24.72 5.49
C LEU A 262 -9.34 -24.55 4.02
N LEU A 263 -8.79 -23.56 3.32
CA LEU A 263 -9.10 -23.28 1.92
C LEU A 263 -8.64 -24.40 1.00
N LYS A 264 -7.47 -24.99 1.27
CA LYS A 264 -6.87 -26.10 0.49
C LYS A 264 -7.72 -27.38 0.50
N LYS A 265 -8.79 -27.45 1.33
CA LYS A 265 -9.73 -28.59 1.35
C LYS A 265 -10.75 -28.55 0.20
N LEU A 266 -10.92 -27.40 -0.48
CA LEU A 266 -11.91 -27.23 -1.54
C LEU A 266 -11.22 -27.23 -2.90
N LYS A 267 -11.78 -27.99 -3.85
CA LYS A 267 -11.22 -28.15 -5.20
C LYS A 267 -11.36 -26.90 -6.08
N ASN A 268 -12.31 -26.05 -5.76
CA ASN A 268 -12.58 -24.79 -6.47
C ASN A 268 -11.89 -23.56 -5.87
N ILE A 269 -10.88 -23.77 -4.99
CA ILE A 269 -10.00 -22.72 -4.50
C ILE A 269 -8.60 -22.94 -5.04
N HIS A 270 -8.07 -21.93 -5.72
CA HIS A 270 -6.77 -21.95 -6.37
C HIS A 270 -5.87 -20.89 -5.75
N ILE A 271 -4.90 -21.31 -4.94
CA ILE A 271 -3.94 -20.42 -4.27
C ILE A 271 -2.69 -20.37 -5.12
N LEU A 272 -2.44 -19.22 -5.77
CA LEU A 272 -1.36 -19.05 -6.74
C LEU A 272 -0.08 -18.44 -6.14
N GLY A 273 -0.10 -18.09 -4.84
CA GLY A 273 1.02 -17.41 -4.20
C GLY A 273 1.24 -15.99 -4.73
N SER A 274 2.45 -15.48 -4.56
CA SER A 274 2.81 -14.12 -5.01
C SER A 274 3.06 -14.07 -6.51
N ILE A 275 2.37 -13.18 -7.20
CA ILE A 275 2.53 -12.87 -8.63
C ILE A 275 3.14 -11.47 -8.76
N PRO A 276 4.13 -11.23 -9.65
CA PRO A 276 4.65 -9.89 -9.90
C PRO A 276 3.56 -8.90 -10.31
N TYR A 277 3.60 -7.69 -9.75
CA TYR A 277 2.55 -6.67 -9.95
C TYR A 277 2.27 -6.40 -11.45
N ALA A 278 3.31 -6.39 -12.28
CA ALA A 278 3.19 -6.20 -13.73
C ALA A 278 2.30 -7.24 -14.43
N LYS A 279 2.11 -8.43 -13.84
CA LYS A 279 1.28 -9.49 -14.39
C LYS A 279 -0.15 -9.50 -13.81
N ILE A 280 -0.41 -8.78 -12.71
CA ILE A 280 -1.72 -8.79 -12.04
C ILE A 280 -2.87 -8.37 -12.96
N PRO A 281 -2.76 -7.34 -13.83
CA PRO A 281 -3.86 -6.96 -14.71
C PRO A 281 -4.38 -8.12 -15.58
N ALA A 282 -3.50 -8.99 -16.10
CA ALA A 282 -3.93 -10.13 -16.91
C ALA A 282 -4.85 -11.10 -16.13
N PHE A 283 -4.57 -11.34 -14.84
CA PHE A 283 -5.44 -12.15 -13.98
C PHE A 283 -6.77 -11.46 -13.72
N LEU A 284 -6.77 -10.15 -13.50
CA LEU A 284 -7.99 -9.38 -13.28
C LEU A 284 -8.88 -9.34 -14.52
N TYR A 285 -8.29 -9.07 -15.70
CA TYR A 285 -9.04 -9.08 -16.98
C TYR A 285 -9.67 -10.43 -17.32
N ASN A 286 -9.12 -11.52 -16.80
CA ASN A 286 -9.61 -12.88 -17.01
C ASN A 286 -10.38 -13.42 -15.80
N SER A 287 -10.98 -12.53 -14.99
CA SER A 287 -11.83 -12.87 -13.83
C SER A 287 -13.15 -12.11 -13.92
N GLN A 288 -14.20 -12.66 -13.33
CA GLN A 288 -15.55 -12.08 -13.42
C GLN A 288 -15.90 -11.21 -12.21
N VAL A 289 -15.29 -11.45 -11.05
CA VAL A 289 -15.60 -10.73 -9.80
C VAL A 289 -14.33 -10.55 -8.97
N GLY A 290 -14.05 -9.33 -8.53
CA GLY A 290 -13.04 -9.05 -7.52
C GLY A 290 -13.64 -9.07 -6.11
N ILE A 291 -13.01 -9.76 -5.15
CA ILE A 291 -13.51 -9.79 -3.77
C ILE A 291 -12.54 -9.12 -2.79
N ILE A 292 -13.11 -8.51 -1.73
CA ILE A 292 -12.35 -7.96 -0.60
C ILE A 292 -12.94 -8.53 0.70
N PRO A 293 -12.54 -9.76 1.08
CA PRO A 293 -13.07 -10.48 2.23
C PRO A 293 -12.27 -10.13 3.49
N PHE A 294 -12.44 -8.91 4.01
CA PHE A 294 -11.73 -8.48 5.22
C PHE A 294 -12.49 -8.82 6.49
N ASN A 295 -11.78 -9.26 7.52
CA ASN A 295 -12.32 -9.53 8.85
C ASN A 295 -12.46 -8.23 9.66
N VAL A 296 -13.56 -7.52 9.45
CA VAL A 296 -13.90 -6.29 10.16
C VAL A 296 -14.16 -6.55 11.64
N LYS A 297 -14.69 -7.73 11.98
CA LYS A 297 -15.10 -8.08 13.34
C LYS A 297 -13.92 -8.16 14.30
N ASP A 298 -12.86 -8.86 13.89
CA ASP A 298 -11.70 -9.10 14.75
C ASP A 298 -10.64 -7.98 14.61
N TYR A 299 -10.64 -7.25 13.47
CA TYR A 299 -9.70 -6.16 13.18
C TYR A 299 -10.41 -4.84 12.85
N PRO A 300 -11.37 -4.36 13.68
CA PRO A 300 -12.20 -3.20 13.35
C PRO A 300 -11.39 -1.92 13.18
N ASP A 301 -10.40 -1.69 14.05
CA ASP A 301 -9.57 -0.48 14.01
C ASP A 301 -8.71 -0.38 12.76
N LEU A 302 -8.18 -1.51 12.31
CA LEU A 302 -7.39 -1.58 11.09
C LEU A 302 -8.30 -1.45 9.86
N VAL A 303 -9.26 -2.37 9.71
CA VAL A 303 -10.05 -2.48 8.47
C VAL A 303 -10.88 -1.21 8.21
N ASN A 304 -11.49 -0.61 9.25
CA ASN A 304 -12.24 0.64 9.08
C ASN A 304 -11.37 1.82 8.63
N SER A 305 -10.04 1.73 8.76
CA SER A 305 -9.10 2.77 8.33
C SER A 305 -8.42 2.46 6.99
N ILE A 306 -8.79 1.38 6.32
CA ILE A 306 -8.22 1.01 5.01
C ILE A 306 -9.04 1.65 3.88
N ASN A 307 -8.36 2.44 3.04
CA ASN A 307 -8.85 2.82 1.71
C ASN A 307 -8.24 1.83 0.69
N PRO A 308 -9.02 0.83 0.20
CA PRO A 308 -8.44 -0.35 -0.44
C PRO A 308 -8.04 -0.09 -1.89
N LEU A 309 -6.73 -0.14 -2.18
CA LEU A 309 -6.18 -0.10 -3.55
C LEU A 309 -6.83 -1.14 -4.47
N LYS A 310 -7.16 -2.32 -3.94
CA LYS A 310 -7.80 -3.42 -4.69
C LYS A 310 -9.07 -3.00 -5.40
N ALA A 311 -9.92 -2.18 -4.75
CA ALA A 311 -11.15 -1.72 -5.37
C ALA A 311 -10.87 -0.89 -6.64
N TYR A 312 -9.87 0.00 -6.58
CA TYR A 312 -9.45 0.81 -7.73
C TYR A 312 -8.87 -0.07 -8.85
N GLU A 313 -8.07 -1.07 -8.51
CA GLU A 313 -7.48 -2.01 -9.48
C GLU A 313 -8.54 -2.86 -10.15
N TYR A 314 -9.55 -3.35 -9.40
CA TYR A 314 -10.67 -4.12 -9.94
C TYR A 314 -11.53 -3.24 -10.86
N PHE A 315 -11.81 -2.00 -10.48
CA PHE A 315 -12.50 -1.05 -11.35
C PHE A 315 -11.72 -0.76 -12.63
N ALA A 316 -10.39 -0.63 -12.54
CA ALA A 316 -9.52 -0.40 -13.71
C ALA A 316 -9.50 -1.61 -14.67
N ALA A 317 -9.62 -2.81 -14.13
CA ALA A 317 -9.78 -4.03 -14.92
C ALA A 317 -11.22 -4.21 -15.48
N GLY A 318 -12.16 -3.38 -15.06
CA GLY A 318 -13.55 -3.46 -15.51
C GLY A 318 -14.32 -4.63 -14.89
N ILE A 319 -13.92 -5.09 -13.69
CA ILE A 319 -14.65 -6.16 -12.98
C ILE A 319 -15.38 -5.60 -11.75
N PRO A 320 -16.58 -6.13 -11.45
CA PRO A 320 -17.35 -5.74 -10.27
C PRO A 320 -16.62 -6.15 -8.99
N VAL A 321 -16.87 -5.39 -7.92
CA VAL A 321 -16.25 -5.58 -6.62
C VAL A 321 -17.28 -5.98 -5.59
N VAL A 322 -17.04 -7.08 -4.87
CA VAL A 322 -17.80 -7.51 -3.70
C VAL A 322 -16.94 -7.41 -2.46
N ALA A 323 -17.41 -6.75 -1.43
CA ALA A 323 -16.65 -6.55 -0.20
C ALA A 323 -17.53 -6.67 1.05
N ILE A 324 -16.94 -7.04 2.18
CA ILE A 324 -17.56 -6.80 3.48
C ILE A 324 -17.70 -5.30 3.66
N ASN A 325 -18.79 -4.87 4.29
CA ASN A 325 -19.05 -3.46 4.57
C ASN A 325 -18.14 -2.96 5.71
N TRP A 326 -17.40 -1.86 5.47
CA TRP A 326 -16.70 -1.11 6.51
C TRP A 326 -16.78 0.39 6.24
N GLN A 327 -16.44 1.17 7.25
CA GLN A 327 -16.71 2.62 7.28
C GLN A 327 -16.17 3.36 6.05
N GLU A 328 -14.93 3.08 5.61
CA GLU A 328 -14.34 3.79 4.46
C GLU A 328 -14.98 3.39 3.13
N LEU A 329 -15.42 2.13 2.98
CA LEU A 329 -16.07 1.67 1.75
C LEU A 329 -17.50 2.19 1.55
N LYS A 330 -18.19 2.66 2.59
CA LYS A 330 -19.54 3.22 2.45
C LYS A 330 -19.63 4.34 1.43
N GLN A 331 -18.54 5.11 1.27
CA GLN A 331 -18.50 6.16 0.23
C GLN A 331 -18.42 5.63 -1.21
N LEU A 332 -18.21 4.32 -1.37
CA LEU A 332 -18.18 3.61 -2.65
C LEU A 332 -19.39 2.65 -2.80
N GLU A 333 -20.45 2.79 -2.01
CA GLU A 333 -21.62 1.88 -2.02
C GLU A 333 -22.33 1.80 -3.39
N ASP A 334 -22.29 2.89 -4.16
CA ASP A 334 -22.78 2.91 -5.53
C ASP A 334 -21.92 2.13 -6.53
N LEU A 335 -20.66 1.81 -6.17
CA LEU A 335 -19.66 1.17 -7.02
C LEU A 335 -19.36 -0.26 -6.59
N VAL A 336 -19.43 -0.54 -5.28
CA VAL A 336 -19.08 -1.81 -4.64
C VAL A 336 -20.34 -2.51 -4.15
N PHE A 337 -20.45 -3.82 -4.33
CA PHE A 337 -21.46 -4.64 -3.68
C PHE A 337 -21.02 -4.87 -2.22
N LEU A 338 -21.58 -4.09 -1.29
CA LEU A 338 -21.27 -4.17 0.13
C LEU A 338 -22.12 -5.24 0.82
N SER A 339 -21.48 -6.09 1.61
CA SER A 339 -22.11 -7.22 2.30
C SER A 339 -21.98 -7.06 3.82
N ASN A 340 -23.08 -7.29 4.54
CA ASN A 340 -23.13 -7.19 6.00
C ASN A 340 -23.07 -8.57 6.67
N SER A 341 -23.23 -9.65 5.90
CA SER A 341 -23.12 -11.03 6.34
C SER A 341 -22.45 -11.88 5.27
N LYS A 342 -22.09 -13.12 5.62
CA LYS A 342 -21.52 -14.08 4.67
C LYS A 342 -22.56 -14.55 3.64
N GLU A 343 -23.84 -14.57 4.01
CA GLU A 343 -24.97 -14.87 3.13
C GLU A 343 -25.13 -13.75 2.09
N ASP A 344 -25.11 -12.47 2.53
CA ASP A 344 -25.10 -11.32 1.63
C ASP A 344 -23.90 -11.36 0.67
N PHE A 345 -22.74 -11.81 1.15
CA PHE A 345 -21.53 -11.88 0.34
C PHE A 345 -21.71 -12.86 -0.83
N ILE A 346 -22.29 -14.05 -0.58
CA ILE A 346 -22.65 -15.02 -1.62
C ILE A 346 -23.62 -14.38 -2.64
N LEU A 347 -24.74 -13.84 -2.14
CA LEU A 347 -25.75 -13.22 -3.00
C LEU A 347 -25.16 -12.08 -3.87
N ASN A 348 -24.24 -11.31 -3.31
CA ASN A 348 -23.56 -10.24 -4.02
C ASN A 348 -22.56 -10.77 -5.07
N ILE A 349 -21.87 -11.90 -4.82
CA ILE A 349 -21.04 -12.56 -5.84
C ILE A 349 -21.94 -12.99 -7.01
N GLU A 350 -23.05 -13.67 -6.77
CA GLU A 350 -23.98 -14.13 -7.82
C GLU A 350 -24.57 -12.97 -8.62
N LYS A 351 -24.99 -11.90 -7.93
CA LYS A 351 -25.51 -10.68 -8.58
C LYS A 351 -24.44 -9.99 -9.43
N SER A 352 -23.19 -9.96 -8.95
CA SER A 352 -22.11 -9.22 -9.60
C SER A 352 -21.64 -9.86 -10.91
N VAL A 353 -21.73 -11.18 -11.05
CA VAL A 353 -21.42 -11.89 -12.31
C VAL A 353 -22.35 -11.46 -13.45
N ASN A 354 -23.60 -11.16 -13.13
CA ASN A 354 -24.59 -10.63 -14.07
C ASN A 354 -24.69 -9.10 -14.00
N SER A 355 -23.58 -8.43 -13.79
CA SER A 355 -23.48 -7.07 -13.29
C SER A 355 -24.26 -6.03 -14.07
N ASP A 356 -24.83 -5.09 -13.32
CA ASP A 356 -25.46 -3.88 -13.78
C ASP A 356 -24.44 -2.98 -14.52
N LYS A 357 -24.63 -2.79 -15.82
CA LYS A 357 -23.82 -1.93 -16.66
C LYS A 357 -23.66 -0.52 -16.09
N ASN A 358 -24.69 0.02 -15.46
CA ASN A 358 -24.69 1.34 -14.86
C ASN A 358 -23.65 1.44 -13.71
N ARG A 359 -23.55 0.41 -12.85
CA ARG A 359 -22.53 0.37 -11.77
C ARG A 359 -21.11 0.35 -12.34
N MET A 360 -20.88 -0.41 -13.40
CA MET A 360 -19.58 -0.50 -14.06
C MET A 360 -19.20 0.82 -14.76
N ASP A 361 -20.15 1.49 -15.41
CA ASP A 361 -19.92 2.80 -16.02
C ASP A 361 -19.60 3.87 -14.96
N LYS A 362 -20.29 3.86 -13.81
CA LYS A 362 -19.96 4.71 -12.66
C LYS A 362 -18.54 4.44 -12.15
N ALA A 363 -18.15 3.17 -11.98
CA ALA A 363 -16.81 2.78 -11.55
C ALA A 363 -15.72 3.24 -12.54
N ALA A 364 -15.95 3.07 -13.84
CA ALA A 364 -15.07 3.52 -14.90
C ALA A 364 -14.88 5.06 -14.92
N ASN A 365 -15.93 5.82 -14.58
CA ASN A 365 -15.80 7.27 -14.45
C ASN A 365 -15.06 7.65 -13.15
N PHE A 366 -15.40 7.01 -12.03
CA PHE A 366 -14.75 7.24 -10.75
C PHE A 366 -13.22 7.09 -10.83
N ILE A 367 -12.69 6.06 -11.52
CA ILE A 367 -11.24 5.84 -11.61
C ILE A 367 -10.53 6.91 -12.43
N LYS A 368 -11.18 7.56 -13.41
CA LYS A 368 -10.59 8.67 -14.19
C LYS A 368 -10.20 9.84 -13.29
N ASP A 369 -11.06 10.16 -12.30
CA ASP A 369 -10.83 11.25 -11.34
C ASP A 369 -9.88 10.83 -10.20
N ASN A 370 -9.55 9.54 -10.12
CA ASN A 370 -8.72 8.96 -9.08
C ASN A 370 -7.39 8.37 -9.59
N ASP A 371 -6.90 8.83 -10.74
CA ASP A 371 -5.55 8.52 -11.24
C ASP A 371 -4.47 9.15 -10.35
N TRP A 372 -3.32 8.46 -10.20
CA TRP A 372 -2.22 8.98 -9.38
C TRP A 372 -1.66 10.31 -9.88
N ASN A 373 -1.70 10.58 -11.19
CA ASN A 373 -1.29 11.88 -11.73
C ASN A 373 -2.23 12.99 -11.27
N ALA A 374 -3.54 12.75 -11.22
CA ALA A 374 -4.50 13.71 -10.67
C ALA A 374 -4.29 13.91 -9.15
N LYS A 375 -3.98 12.83 -8.41
CA LYS A 375 -3.68 12.91 -6.97
C LYS A 375 -2.44 13.76 -6.69
N ILE A 376 -1.35 13.56 -7.45
CA ILE A 376 -0.13 14.33 -7.23
C ILE A 376 -0.31 15.81 -7.57
N GLN A 377 -1.08 16.15 -8.61
CA GLN A 377 -1.42 17.55 -8.93
C GLN A 377 -2.20 18.21 -7.78
N LYS A 378 -3.19 17.50 -7.22
CA LYS A 378 -3.92 17.97 -6.03
C LYS A 378 -2.99 18.23 -4.86
N ILE A 379 -2.03 17.34 -4.60
CA ILE A 379 -1.06 17.48 -3.51
C ILE A 379 -0.14 18.69 -3.77
N LEU A 380 0.36 18.85 -4.98
CA LEU A 380 1.21 20.01 -5.33
C LEU A 380 0.46 21.33 -5.18
N ASN A 381 -0.81 21.37 -5.56
CA ASN A 381 -1.66 22.54 -5.31
C ASN A 381 -1.81 22.81 -3.81
N LEU A 382 -2.03 21.79 -2.98
CA LEU A 382 -2.11 21.94 -1.53
C LEU A 382 -0.78 22.38 -0.89
N LEU A 383 0.37 22.10 -1.50
CA LEU A 383 1.68 22.48 -0.98
C LEU A 383 2.11 23.88 -1.39
N PHE A 384 1.80 24.32 -2.62
CA PHE A 384 2.41 25.50 -3.21
C PHE A 384 1.45 26.63 -3.57
N TYR A 385 0.12 26.38 -3.65
CA TYR A 385 -0.86 27.33 -4.18
C TYR A 385 -2.03 27.64 -3.23
N ILE A 386 -1.85 27.44 -1.92
CA ILE A 386 -2.82 27.86 -0.89
C ILE A 386 -2.65 29.32 -0.59
#